data_797563a386fa3e215c7c693b72fc0bf8
#
_entry.id   797563a386fa3e215c7c693b72fc0bf8
#
_cell.length_a   1.000
_cell.length_b   1.000
_cell.length_c   1.000
_cell.angle_alpha   90.00
_cell.angle_beta   90.00
_cell.angle_gamma   90.00
#
_symmetry.space_group_name_H-M   'P 1'
#
loop_
_entity.id
_entity.type
_entity.pdbx_description
1 polymer ?
#
loop_
_entity_poly.entity_id
_entity_poly.type
_entity_poly.pdbx_seq_one_letter_code
_entity_poly.pdbx_strand_id
1 'polypeptide(L)'
;MRRMSEYEIGFDAAAGKQEALNTLMDQIMNVFSVSDEEGPLTDAVEAFLKRQPHLTVRRHGDTLVASTAFGREHRVILAGHLDTVPVIDNFPPKWLEPGDPLIREDVAAAHPGERVIWGRGATDMKGSDAVMLYLAATLTDPKVDLTFVFYDHEEVAAEKNGLRKVVEAHPDWITGDFAIIGEPTDCGIEGGCNGTMRFDVVLHGVAAHSARAWMGHNAIHDAAEVLNRLNAYENKCVEVDGLAYQEGLNATLISGGNGTNVIPDWCRIHVNYRFAPDKTLPEAKALMMGADAGAELGNGEHKATGGVFEGFGIEMKDES
;
A
#
# COMPACT_ATOMS: atom_id res chain seq x y z
N MET A 1 -24.84 -12.33 -19.95
CA MET A 1 -25.87 -12.31 -18.87
C MET A 1 -25.16 -11.65 -17.68
N ARG A 2 -25.45 -10.37 -17.37
CA ARG A 2 -24.89 -9.69 -16.22
C ARG A 2 -25.45 -10.36 -14.96
N ARG A 3 -24.59 -10.85 -14.06
CA ARG A 3 -25.00 -11.23 -12.72
C ARG A 3 -25.53 -9.96 -12.04
N MET A 4 -26.73 -10.00 -11.49
CA MET A 4 -27.16 -8.98 -10.52
C MET A 4 -26.26 -9.14 -9.31
N SER A 5 -25.79 -8.03 -8.75
CA SER A 5 -24.99 -8.05 -7.52
C SER A 5 -25.78 -8.79 -6.43
N GLU A 6 -25.12 -9.72 -5.75
CA GLU A 6 -25.68 -10.43 -4.59
C GLU A 6 -25.83 -9.49 -3.39
N TYR A 7 -25.09 -8.39 -3.38
CA TYR A 7 -25.06 -7.39 -2.33
C TYR A 7 -25.65 -6.07 -2.82
N GLU A 8 -26.49 -5.46 -2.01
CA GLU A 8 -27.07 -4.16 -2.28
C GLU A 8 -26.43 -3.08 -1.40
N ILE A 9 -25.86 -2.04 -2.02
CA ILE A 9 -25.33 -0.86 -1.35
C ILE A 9 -26.32 0.29 -1.54
N GLY A 10 -26.63 1.00 -0.46
CA GLY A 10 -27.50 2.16 -0.51
C GLY A 10 -27.77 2.72 0.89
N PHE A 11 -28.29 3.94 0.96
CA PHE A 11 -28.67 4.60 2.20
C PHE A 11 -29.89 5.48 2.00
N ASP A 12 -30.57 5.79 3.10
CA ASP A 12 -31.64 6.80 3.11
C ASP A 12 -31.02 8.19 3.37
N ALA A 13 -31.10 9.08 2.38
CA ALA A 13 -30.58 10.44 2.51
C ALA A 13 -31.32 11.25 3.60
N ALA A 14 -32.54 10.85 3.98
CA ALA A 14 -33.33 11.50 5.04
C ALA A 14 -32.87 11.11 6.46
N ALA A 15 -32.14 10.00 6.61
CA ALA A 15 -31.63 9.52 7.91
C ALA A 15 -30.48 10.38 8.49
N GLY A 16 -29.92 11.27 7.68
CA GLY A 16 -28.82 12.14 8.05
C GLY A 16 -27.45 11.55 7.72
N LYS A 17 -26.44 12.44 7.68
CA LYS A 17 -25.08 12.09 7.19
C LYS A 17 -24.43 10.93 7.96
N GLN A 18 -24.47 10.97 9.29
CA GLN A 18 -23.80 9.95 10.12
C GLN A 18 -24.41 8.57 9.91
N GLU A 19 -25.75 8.48 9.88
CA GLU A 19 -26.43 7.23 9.67
C GLU A 19 -26.23 6.68 8.25
N ALA A 20 -26.19 7.55 7.25
CA ALA A 20 -25.87 7.18 5.88
C ALA A 20 -24.45 6.59 5.78
N LEU A 21 -23.45 7.21 6.42
CA LEU A 21 -22.08 6.71 6.46
C LEU A 21 -21.96 5.38 7.20
N ASN A 22 -22.62 5.24 8.35
CA ASN A 22 -22.65 3.99 9.10
C ASN A 22 -23.26 2.85 8.28
N THR A 23 -24.36 3.15 7.56
CA THR A 23 -25.04 2.17 6.70
C THR A 23 -24.15 1.75 5.55
N LEU A 24 -23.51 2.69 4.85
CA LEU A 24 -22.56 2.38 3.78
C LEU A 24 -21.39 1.54 4.28
N MET A 25 -20.80 1.97 5.41
CA MET A 25 -19.70 1.26 6.04
C MET A 25 -20.08 -0.17 6.39
N ASP A 26 -21.21 -0.38 7.05
CA ASP A 26 -21.70 -1.72 7.40
C ASP A 26 -21.88 -2.59 6.17
N GLN A 27 -22.49 -2.06 5.12
CA GLN A 27 -22.74 -2.80 3.88
C GLN A 27 -21.45 -3.23 3.19
N ILE A 28 -20.50 -2.30 2.95
CA ILE A 28 -19.26 -2.64 2.24
C ILE A 28 -18.30 -3.50 3.07
N MET A 29 -18.32 -3.35 4.39
CA MET A 29 -17.54 -4.19 5.31
C MET A 29 -18.02 -5.64 5.33
N ASN A 30 -19.32 -5.90 5.16
CA ASN A 30 -19.89 -7.23 5.12
C ASN A 30 -19.68 -7.97 3.78
N VAL A 31 -19.11 -7.32 2.77
CA VAL A 31 -18.68 -7.99 1.54
C VAL A 31 -17.22 -8.39 1.67
N PHE A 32 -16.93 -9.68 1.54
CA PHE A 32 -15.57 -10.19 1.51
C PHE A 32 -14.84 -9.71 0.26
N SER A 33 -13.62 -9.16 0.42
CA SER A 33 -12.84 -8.58 -0.68
C SER A 33 -11.33 -8.63 -0.40
N VAL A 34 -10.82 -9.76 0.05
CA VAL A 34 -9.36 -9.99 0.05
C VAL A 34 -8.85 -9.92 -1.38
N SER A 35 -7.64 -9.41 -1.59
CA SER A 35 -7.02 -9.29 -2.93
C SER A 35 -7.21 -10.57 -3.76
N ASP A 36 -7.53 -10.45 -5.03
CA ASP A 36 -8.02 -11.48 -5.97
C ASP A 36 -9.52 -11.90 -5.76
N GLU A 37 -10.24 -11.37 -4.75
CA GLU A 37 -11.66 -11.69 -4.47
C GLU A 37 -12.56 -10.44 -4.40
N GLU A 38 -12.17 -9.32 -4.99
CA GLU A 38 -12.87 -8.03 -4.93
C GLU A 38 -14.14 -7.97 -5.77
N GLY A 39 -14.30 -8.87 -6.74
CA GLY A 39 -15.37 -8.86 -7.73
C GLY A 39 -16.78 -8.61 -7.17
N PRO A 40 -17.22 -9.30 -6.10
CA PRO A 40 -18.54 -9.09 -5.49
C PRO A 40 -18.72 -7.66 -4.94
N LEU A 41 -17.69 -7.08 -4.30
CA LEU A 41 -17.75 -5.71 -3.80
C LEU A 41 -17.75 -4.71 -4.96
N THR A 42 -16.91 -4.92 -5.96
CA THR A 42 -16.89 -4.12 -7.19
C THR A 42 -18.26 -4.10 -7.88
N ASP A 43 -18.91 -5.25 -8.03
CA ASP A 43 -20.25 -5.36 -8.64
C ASP A 43 -21.29 -4.55 -7.84
N ALA A 44 -21.23 -4.59 -6.51
CA ALA A 44 -22.13 -3.85 -5.64
C ALA A 44 -21.90 -2.33 -5.72
N VAL A 45 -20.62 -1.90 -5.69
CA VAL A 45 -20.21 -0.49 -5.85
C VAL A 45 -20.60 0.02 -7.25
N GLU A 46 -20.35 -0.75 -8.30
CA GLU A 46 -20.76 -0.39 -9.66
C GLU A 46 -22.28 -0.17 -9.78
N ALA A 47 -23.05 -1.08 -9.20
CA ALA A 47 -24.51 -0.96 -9.20
C ALA A 47 -24.99 0.28 -8.43
N PHE A 48 -24.34 0.62 -7.32
CA PHE A 48 -24.61 1.84 -6.56
C PHE A 48 -24.30 3.11 -7.36
N LEU A 49 -23.10 3.20 -7.93
CA LEU A 49 -22.67 4.36 -8.70
C LEU A 49 -23.52 4.60 -9.96
N LYS A 50 -23.92 3.54 -10.65
CA LYS A 50 -24.81 3.61 -11.83
C LYS A 50 -26.21 4.14 -11.55
N ARG A 51 -26.66 4.14 -10.30
CA ARG A 51 -27.92 4.78 -9.91
C ARG A 51 -27.81 6.30 -9.79
N GLN A 52 -26.60 6.84 -9.81
CA GLN A 52 -26.36 8.29 -9.71
C GLN A 52 -26.37 8.92 -11.12
N PRO A 53 -27.42 9.71 -11.50
CA PRO A 53 -27.61 10.14 -12.88
C PRO A 53 -26.54 11.16 -13.36
N HIS A 54 -25.84 11.79 -12.43
CA HIS A 54 -24.79 12.78 -12.72
C HIS A 54 -23.40 12.14 -12.91
N LEU A 55 -23.29 10.82 -12.75
CA LEU A 55 -22.01 10.10 -12.89
C LEU A 55 -21.97 9.29 -14.20
N THR A 56 -20.81 9.35 -14.87
CA THR A 56 -20.42 8.42 -15.91
C THR A 56 -19.55 7.35 -15.29
N VAL A 57 -20.02 6.10 -15.27
CA VAL A 57 -19.31 4.98 -14.63
C VAL A 57 -18.65 4.10 -15.69
N ARG A 58 -17.37 3.84 -15.52
CA ARG A 58 -16.53 2.97 -16.36
C ARG A 58 -15.90 1.89 -15.49
N ARG A 59 -15.61 0.73 -16.07
CA ARG A 59 -14.96 -0.39 -15.38
C ARG A 59 -13.86 -1.01 -16.23
N HIS A 60 -12.73 -1.31 -15.60
CA HIS A 60 -11.63 -2.07 -16.20
C HIS A 60 -11.18 -3.13 -15.17
N GLY A 61 -11.40 -4.42 -15.46
CA GLY A 61 -11.24 -5.46 -14.46
C GLY A 61 -12.19 -5.24 -13.27
N ASP A 62 -11.63 -5.19 -12.07
CA ASP A 62 -12.36 -4.85 -10.84
C ASP A 62 -12.11 -3.41 -10.36
N THR A 63 -11.50 -2.58 -11.20
CA THR A 63 -11.39 -1.13 -10.96
C THR A 63 -12.54 -0.37 -11.60
N LEU A 64 -13.12 0.57 -10.83
CA LEU A 64 -14.20 1.45 -11.23
C LEU A 64 -13.73 2.91 -11.28
N VAL A 65 -14.15 3.61 -12.33
CA VAL A 65 -13.96 5.07 -12.45
C VAL A 65 -15.31 5.72 -12.69
N ALA A 66 -15.74 6.57 -11.76
CA ALA A 66 -16.99 7.30 -11.85
C ALA A 66 -16.73 8.80 -11.88
N SER A 67 -17.15 9.50 -12.93
CA SER A 67 -16.82 10.91 -13.13
C SER A 67 -18.04 11.77 -13.40
N THR A 68 -18.02 13.00 -12.86
CA THR A 68 -18.96 14.06 -13.23
C THR A 68 -18.49 14.75 -14.53
N ALA A 69 -19.40 15.45 -15.20
CA ALA A 69 -19.12 16.21 -16.40
C ALA A 69 -19.93 17.52 -16.42
N PHE A 70 -19.77 18.34 -15.36
CA PHE A 70 -20.45 19.64 -15.24
C PHE A 70 -19.72 20.75 -16.00
N GLY A 71 -18.51 20.48 -16.52
CA GLY A 71 -17.70 21.46 -17.24
C GLY A 71 -17.08 22.51 -16.31
N ARG A 72 -16.69 22.12 -15.11
CA ARG A 72 -15.99 22.99 -14.16
C ARG A 72 -14.54 23.22 -14.61
N GLU A 73 -13.96 24.32 -14.16
CA GLU A 73 -12.58 24.71 -14.48
C GLU A 73 -11.56 23.70 -13.92
N HIS A 74 -11.84 23.15 -12.74
CA HIS A 74 -10.97 22.21 -12.07
C HIS A 74 -11.64 20.85 -11.86
N ARG A 75 -10.81 19.80 -11.77
CA ARG A 75 -11.22 18.43 -11.48
C ARG A 75 -10.40 17.87 -10.34
N VAL A 76 -11.08 17.28 -9.36
CA VAL A 76 -10.46 16.57 -8.23
C VAL A 76 -10.71 15.07 -8.37
N ILE A 77 -9.66 14.28 -8.19
CA ILE A 77 -9.71 12.84 -8.13
C ILE A 77 -9.79 12.43 -6.65
N LEU A 78 -10.71 11.52 -6.32
CA LEU A 78 -10.77 10.81 -5.05
C LEU A 78 -10.55 9.33 -5.35
N ALA A 79 -9.53 8.73 -4.75
CA ALA A 79 -9.18 7.34 -5.01
C ALA A 79 -9.08 6.53 -3.71
N GLY A 80 -9.56 5.28 -3.76
CA GLY A 80 -9.49 4.30 -2.71
C GLY A 80 -9.52 2.89 -3.26
N HIS A 81 -8.96 1.92 -2.50
CA HIS A 81 -8.93 0.52 -2.91
C HIS A 81 -10.02 -0.32 -2.23
N LEU A 82 -10.52 -1.29 -2.97
CA LEU A 82 -11.61 -2.19 -2.53
C LEU A 82 -11.08 -3.47 -1.87
N ASP A 83 -9.85 -3.85 -2.16
CA ASP A 83 -9.25 -5.05 -1.59
C ASP A 83 -8.76 -4.85 -0.15
N THR A 84 -8.44 -5.96 0.47
CA THR A 84 -7.81 -6.00 1.80
C THR A 84 -6.76 -7.10 1.84
N VAL A 85 -5.80 -6.99 2.76
CA VAL A 85 -4.96 -8.12 3.14
C VAL A 85 -5.80 -9.28 3.71
N PRO A 86 -5.25 -10.51 3.82
CA PRO A 86 -5.97 -11.66 4.36
C PRO A 86 -6.58 -11.41 5.74
N VAL A 87 -7.76 -11.99 5.98
CA VAL A 87 -8.46 -11.93 7.28
C VAL A 87 -7.76 -12.79 8.32
N ILE A 88 -7.74 -12.32 9.58
CA ILE A 88 -7.21 -13.04 10.74
C ILE A 88 -8.23 -12.89 11.87
N ASP A 89 -9.23 -13.76 11.93
CA ASP A 89 -10.32 -13.77 12.93
C ASP A 89 -11.09 -12.44 13.06
N ASN A 90 -11.00 -11.55 12.04
CA ASN A 90 -11.56 -10.21 12.00
C ASN A 90 -12.55 -10.01 10.83
N PHE A 91 -13.21 -11.08 10.42
CA PHE A 91 -14.34 -11.11 9.50
C PHE A 91 -15.36 -12.18 9.96
N PRO A 92 -16.68 -11.92 9.92
CA PRO A 92 -17.34 -10.67 9.51
C PRO A 92 -17.08 -9.51 10.49
N PRO A 93 -17.32 -8.26 10.06
CA PRO A 93 -17.15 -7.09 10.92
C PRO A 93 -18.12 -7.09 12.10
N LYS A 94 -17.81 -6.31 13.12
CA LYS A 94 -18.67 -6.15 14.31
C LYS A 94 -18.73 -4.69 14.72
N TRP A 95 -19.92 -4.23 15.09
CA TRP A 95 -20.05 -2.99 15.84
C TRP A 95 -19.81 -3.27 17.32
N LEU A 96 -18.82 -2.59 17.89
CA LEU A 96 -18.43 -2.70 19.29
C LEU A 96 -19.06 -1.54 20.07
N GLU A 97 -19.75 -1.86 21.16
CA GLU A 97 -20.32 -0.85 22.04
C GLU A 97 -19.24 -0.24 22.95
N PRO A 98 -19.43 0.98 23.47
CA PRO A 98 -18.49 1.60 24.40
C PRO A 98 -18.14 0.71 25.58
N GLY A 99 -16.84 0.52 25.81
CA GLY A 99 -16.33 -0.36 26.87
C GLY A 99 -16.08 -1.81 26.43
N ASP A 100 -16.31 -2.16 25.17
CA ASP A 100 -15.92 -3.46 24.65
C ASP A 100 -14.38 -3.62 24.72
N PRO A 101 -13.86 -4.74 25.24
CA PRO A 101 -12.43 -4.95 25.44
C PRO A 101 -11.61 -5.04 24.12
N LEU A 102 -12.25 -5.18 22.97
CA LEU A 102 -11.59 -5.13 21.66
C LEU A 102 -11.31 -3.69 21.22
N ILE A 103 -11.93 -2.69 21.83
CA ILE A 103 -11.63 -1.28 21.54
C ILE A 103 -10.31 -0.92 22.22
N ARG A 104 -9.34 -0.49 21.45
CA ARG A 104 -8.05 -0.02 21.96
C ARG A 104 -8.26 1.21 22.88
N GLU A 105 -7.43 1.31 23.91
CA GLU A 105 -7.54 2.39 24.92
C GLU A 105 -7.43 3.80 24.31
N ASP A 106 -6.54 3.98 23.31
CA ASP A 106 -6.37 5.25 22.61
C ASP A 106 -7.62 5.63 21.80
N VAL A 107 -8.26 4.66 21.13
CA VAL A 107 -9.51 4.86 20.39
C VAL A 107 -10.65 5.21 21.35
N ALA A 108 -10.78 4.47 22.45
CA ALA A 108 -11.80 4.74 23.47
C ALA A 108 -11.63 6.12 24.13
N ALA A 109 -10.37 6.57 24.29
CA ALA A 109 -10.06 7.88 24.84
C ALA A 109 -10.37 9.03 23.84
N ALA A 110 -10.11 8.80 22.55
CA ALA A 110 -10.39 9.78 21.50
C ALA A 110 -11.89 9.90 21.18
N HIS A 111 -12.66 8.81 21.35
CA HIS A 111 -14.07 8.69 21.00
C HIS A 111 -14.93 8.19 22.18
N PRO A 112 -15.00 8.93 23.29
CA PRO A 112 -15.67 8.48 24.50
C PRO A 112 -17.19 8.35 24.27
N GLY A 113 -17.70 7.14 24.54
CA GLY A 113 -19.13 6.85 24.42
C GLY A 113 -19.63 6.59 23.01
N GLU A 114 -18.73 6.52 22.01
CA GLU A 114 -19.06 6.16 20.65
C GLU A 114 -18.88 4.65 20.43
N ARG A 115 -19.71 4.08 19.58
CA ARG A 115 -19.49 2.70 19.08
C ARG A 115 -18.48 2.70 17.95
N VAL A 116 -17.75 1.62 17.82
CA VAL A 116 -16.67 1.46 16.83
C VAL A 116 -16.95 0.25 15.95
N ILE A 117 -16.76 0.36 14.64
CA ILE A 117 -16.75 -0.80 13.77
C ILE A 117 -15.37 -1.46 13.80
N TRP A 118 -15.37 -2.76 14.05
CA TRP A 118 -14.16 -3.58 14.08
C TRP A 118 -14.22 -4.64 12.99
N GLY A 119 -13.15 -4.77 12.22
CA GLY A 119 -13.06 -5.78 11.17
C GLY A 119 -11.97 -5.47 10.15
N ARG A 120 -11.63 -6.46 9.32
CA ARG A 120 -10.65 -6.30 8.24
C ARG A 120 -11.15 -5.24 7.23
N GLY A 121 -10.28 -4.28 6.89
CA GLY A 121 -10.60 -3.18 5.98
C GLY A 121 -11.32 -1.99 6.62
N ALA A 122 -11.61 -2.01 7.94
CA ALA A 122 -12.33 -0.92 8.58
C ALA A 122 -11.57 0.41 8.50
N THR A 123 -10.26 0.38 8.73
CA THR A 123 -9.37 1.54 8.65
C THR A 123 -8.76 1.64 7.25
N ASP A 124 -8.32 0.54 6.72
CA ASP A 124 -7.61 0.41 5.45
C ASP A 124 -8.44 -0.44 4.48
N MET A 125 -9.16 0.18 3.48
CA MET A 125 -9.54 1.59 3.58
C MET A 125 -11.03 1.81 3.34
N LYS A 126 -11.88 0.80 3.64
CA LYS A 126 -13.33 0.84 3.40
C LYS A 126 -14.03 2.01 4.14
N GLY A 127 -13.42 2.53 5.22
CA GLY A 127 -13.90 3.76 5.87
C GLY A 127 -13.93 4.94 4.90
N SER A 128 -12.85 5.13 4.18
CA SER A 128 -12.74 6.17 3.14
C SER A 128 -13.62 5.87 1.93
N ASP A 129 -13.73 4.60 1.53
CA ASP A 129 -14.65 4.19 0.46
C ASP A 129 -16.10 4.54 0.77
N ALA A 130 -16.54 4.34 2.03
CA ALA A 130 -17.88 4.72 2.46
C ALA A 130 -18.11 6.24 2.33
N VAL A 131 -17.10 7.05 2.69
CA VAL A 131 -17.14 8.51 2.50
C VAL A 131 -17.20 8.86 1.02
N MET A 132 -16.39 8.23 0.19
CA MET A 132 -16.38 8.46 -1.26
C MET A 132 -17.72 8.08 -1.90
N LEU A 133 -18.33 6.97 -1.52
CA LEU A 133 -19.68 6.57 -1.97
C LEU A 133 -20.76 7.58 -1.54
N TYR A 134 -20.69 8.05 -0.30
CA TYR A 134 -21.59 9.09 0.18
C TYR A 134 -21.45 10.39 -0.63
N LEU A 135 -20.22 10.85 -0.88
CA LEU A 135 -19.95 12.04 -1.70
C LEU A 135 -20.39 11.83 -3.16
N ALA A 136 -20.15 10.67 -3.73
CA ALA A 136 -20.57 10.32 -5.09
C ALA A 136 -22.09 10.39 -5.26
N ALA A 137 -22.86 10.06 -4.23
CA ALA A 137 -24.32 10.15 -4.27
C ALA A 137 -24.87 11.54 -3.97
N THR A 138 -24.21 12.32 -3.11
CA THR A 138 -24.77 13.56 -2.57
C THR A 138 -24.26 14.83 -3.24
N LEU A 139 -23.06 14.80 -3.85
CA LEU A 139 -22.49 15.95 -4.55
C LEU A 139 -23.03 16.04 -5.99
N THR A 140 -24.26 16.45 -6.12
CA THR A 140 -24.97 16.56 -7.41
C THR A 140 -24.69 17.85 -8.18
N ASP A 141 -24.09 18.86 -7.55
CA ASP A 141 -23.68 20.14 -8.17
C ASP A 141 -22.42 20.71 -7.47
N PRO A 142 -21.28 20.02 -7.49
CA PRO A 142 -20.06 20.47 -6.85
C PRO A 142 -19.42 21.66 -7.59
N LYS A 143 -18.55 22.41 -6.89
CA LYS A 143 -17.80 23.56 -7.46
C LYS A 143 -16.69 23.13 -8.43
N VAL A 144 -16.23 21.89 -8.34
CA VAL A 144 -15.23 21.26 -9.22
C VAL A 144 -15.82 20.01 -9.84
N ASP A 145 -15.33 19.58 -11.00
CA ASP A 145 -15.63 18.24 -11.48
C ASP A 145 -14.92 17.18 -10.62
N LEU A 146 -15.55 16.03 -10.44
CA LEU A 146 -15.06 14.95 -9.57
C LEU A 146 -14.81 13.68 -10.38
N THR A 147 -13.76 12.96 -10.01
CA THR A 147 -13.50 11.59 -10.47
C THR A 147 -13.29 10.70 -9.24
N PHE A 148 -14.17 9.74 -9.04
CA PHE A 148 -14.06 8.72 -8.01
C PHE A 148 -13.43 7.48 -8.63
N VAL A 149 -12.37 6.97 -8.00
CA VAL A 149 -11.67 5.75 -8.41
C VAL A 149 -11.72 4.76 -7.27
N PHE A 150 -12.33 3.60 -7.52
CA PHE A 150 -12.32 2.46 -6.60
C PHE A 150 -11.54 1.35 -7.30
N TYR A 151 -10.33 1.06 -6.82
CA TYR A 151 -9.42 0.15 -7.51
C TYR A 151 -9.15 -1.12 -6.73
N ASP A 152 -8.72 -2.14 -7.44
CA ASP A 152 -8.40 -3.47 -6.94
C ASP A 152 -6.89 -3.66 -6.77
N HIS A 153 -6.50 -4.67 -5.99
CA HIS A 153 -5.12 -5.14 -5.84
C HIS A 153 -4.11 -4.06 -5.39
N GLU A 154 -4.46 -3.23 -4.40
CA GLU A 154 -3.51 -2.35 -3.74
C GLU A 154 -2.53 -3.14 -2.87
N GLU A 155 -3.04 -4.08 -2.09
CA GLU A 155 -2.39 -4.81 -1.00
C GLU A 155 -1.45 -5.94 -1.48
N VAL A 156 -1.18 -6.01 -2.77
CA VAL A 156 -0.37 -7.06 -3.39
C VAL A 156 0.68 -6.47 -4.35
N ALA A 157 1.34 -7.32 -5.14
CA ALA A 157 2.40 -6.89 -6.05
C ALA A 157 1.91 -5.83 -7.06
N ALA A 158 2.71 -4.79 -7.29
CA ALA A 158 2.39 -3.61 -8.11
C ALA A 158 1.93 -3.95 -9.55
N GLU A 159 2.37 -5.08 -10.10
CA GLU A 159 1.95 -5.56 -11.43
C GLU A 159 0.47 -5.94 -11.47
N LYS A 160 -0.13 -6.25 -10.31
CA LYS A 160 -1.55 -6.57 -10.18
C LYS A 160 -2.41 -5.33 -9.99
N ASN A 161 -1.86 -4.21 -9.51
CA ASN A 161 -2.56 -3.01 -9.09
C ASN A 161 -3.49 -2.47 -10.19
N GLY A 162 -4.79 -2.36 -9.86
CA GLY A 162 -5.84 -1.98 -10.79
C GLY A 162 -5.77 -0.53 -11.22
N LEU A 163 -5.37 0.39 -10.32
CA LEU A 163 -5.19 1.81 -10.66
C LEU A 163 -4.10 1.97 -11.72
N ARG A 164 -2.96 1.30 -11.57
CA ARG A 164 -1.89 1.28 -12.56
C ARG A 164 -2.38 0.78 -13.92
N LYS A 165 -3.09 -0.36 -13.94
CA LYS A 165 -3.65 -0.93 -15.19
C LYS A 165 -4.62 0.01 -15.89
N VAL A 166 -5.46 0.72 -15.13
CA VAL A 166 -6.39 1.70 -15.72
C VAL A 166 -5.64 2.89 -16.29
N VAL A 167 -4.63 3.42 -15.59
CA VAL A 167 -3.82 4.54 -16.11
C VAL A 167 -3.08 4.16 -17.39
N GLU A 168 -2.54 2.95 -17.46
CA GLU A 168 -1.86 2.43 -18.66
C GLU A 168 -2.83 2.20 -19.83
N ALA A 169 -4.02 1.65 -19.58
CA ALA A 169 -4.98 1.30 -20.63
C ALA A 169 -5.89 2.48 -21.05
N HIS A 170 -6.21 3.37 -20.12
CA HIS A 170 -7.20 4.43 -20.28
C HIS A 170 -6.75 5.72 -19.55
N PRO A 171 -5.64 6.35 -19.96
CA PRO A 171 -5.09 7.52 -19.26
C PRO A 171 -6.05 8.70 -19.21
N ASP A 172 -6.99 8.78 -20.15
CA ASP A 172 -8.04 9.78 -20.21
C ASP A 172 -9.16 9.63 -19.16
N TRP A 173 -9.25 8.46 -18.49
CA TRP A 173 -10.27 8.26 -17.46
C TRP A 173 -9.88 8.88 -16.12
N ILE A 174 -8.58 8.98 -15.85
CA ILE A 174 -8.01 9.47 -14.59
C ILE A 174 -7.16 10.70 -14.86
N THR A 175 -7.83 11.83 -15.12
CA THR A 175 -7.21 13.14 -15.29
C THR A 175 -7.78 14.11 -14.28
N GLY A 176 -6.96 14.98 -13.71
CA GLY A 176 -7.39 15.97 -12.72
C GLY A 176 -6.25 16.91 -12.35
N ASP A 177 -6.60 18.01 -11.67
CA ASP A 177 -5.65 19.02 -11.18
C ASP A 177 -5.11 18.66 -9.82
N PHE A 178 -5.85 17.84 -9.06
CA PHE A 178 -5.52 17.43 -7.70
C PHE A 178 -6.09 16.05 -7.40
N ALA A 179 -5.40 15.27 -6.59
CA ALA A 179 -5.86 13.96 -6.14
C ALA A 179 -5.84 13.86 -4.61
N ILE A 180 -6.88 13.23 -4.07
CA ILE A 180 -6.99 12.82 -2.66
C ILE A 180 -7.06 11.31 -2.65
N ILE A 181 -6.09 10.67 -2.02
CA ILE A 181 -6.07 9.23 -1.77
C ILE A 181 -6.62 9.02 -0.35
N GLY A 182 -7.56 8.11 -0.20
CA GLY A 182 -8.28 7.92 1.05
C GLY A 182 -7.59 7.01 2.06
N GLU A 183 -6.28 6.84 1.98
CA GLU A 183 -5.49 6.01 2.90
C GLU A 183 -5.58 6.52 4.36
N PRO A 184 -5.37 5.63 5.36
CA PRO A 184 -5.48 5.99 6.76
C PRO A 184 -4.30 6.89 7.21
N THR A 185 -4.62 8.12 7.65
CA THR A 185 -3.66 9.15 8.09
C THR A 185 -4.03 9.74 9.47
N ASP A 186 -4.75 8.98 10.31
CA ASP A 186 -5.33 9.48 11.57
C ASP A 186 -6.15 10.78 11.39
N CYS A 187 -6.89 10.87 10.28
CA CYS A 187 -7.64 12.07 9.85
C CYS A 187 -6.76 13.32 9.61
N GLY A 188 -5.45 13.13 9.45
CA GLY A 188 -4.51 14.17 9.04
C GLY A 188 -4.47 14.33 7.51
N ILE A 189 -3.60 15.22 7.06
CA ILE A 189 -3.25 15.36 5.64
C ILE A 189 -1.77 15.03 5.48
N GLU A 190 -1.48 14.04 4.65
CA GLU A 190 -0.13 13.71 4.21
C GLU A 190 0.02 14.08 2.74
N GLY A 191 1.12 14.73 2.39
CA GLY A 191 1.31 15.29 1.05
C GLY A 191 1.97 14.33 0.07
N GLY A 192 1.76 13.05 0.20
CA GLY A 192 2.31 12.00 -0.65
C GLY A 192 3.01 10.91 0.15
N CYS A 193 3.58 9.93 -0.56
CA CYS A 193 4.29 8.81 0.02
C CYS A 193 5.80 8.91 -0.17
N ASN A 194 6.55 8.26 0.71
CA ASN A 194 7.95 7.96 0.45
C ASN A 194 8.07 6.99 -0.74
N GLY A 195 9.08 7.20 -1.56
CA GLY A 195 9.49 6.19 -2.53
C GLY A 195 9.96 4.92 -1.84
N THR A 196 9.86 3.80 -2.52
CA THR A 196 10.21 2.48 -2.00
C THR A 196 11.28 1.82 -2.86
N MET A 197 12.26 1.23 -2.20
CA MET A 197 13.24 0.36 -2.85
C MET A 197 13.47 -0.87 -1.99
N ARG A 198 13.33 -2.06 -2.56
CA ARG A 198 13.61 -3.33 -1.90
C ARG A 198 14.67 -4.10 -2.67
N PHE A 199 15.64 -4.61 -1.94
CA PHE A 199 16.76 -5.37 -2.51
C PHE A 199 17.33 -6.34 -1.49
N ASP A 200 17.99 -7.40 -2.00
CA ASP A 200 18.74 -8.31 -1.16
C ASP A 200 20.23 -7.97 -1.22
N VAL A 201 20.86 -7.90 -0.07
CA VAL A 201 22.32 -7.98 0.05
C VAL A 201 22.70 -9.45 0.11
N VAL A 202 23.45 -9.92 -0.88
CA VAL A 202 23.82 -11.31 -1.04
C VAL A 202 25.26 -11.50 -0.61
N LEU A 203 25.49 -12.47 0.27
CA LEU A 203 26.78 -12.79 0.85
C LEU A 203 27.18 -14.21 0.48
N HIS A 204 28.39 -14.37 -0.03
CA HIS A 204 28.94 -15.64 -0.49
C HIS A 204 30.09 -16.12 0.39
N GLY A 205 30.04 -17.38 0.77
CA GLY A 205 31.05 -18.05 1.56
C GLY A 205 31.61 -19.28 0.86
N VAL A 206 32.19 -20.16 1.66
CA VAL A 206 32.70 -21.46 1.22
C VAL A 206 32.24 -22.53 2.20
N ALA A 207 31.46 -23.49 1.72
CA ALA A 207 30.95 -24.58 2.56
C ALA A 207 32.08 -25.48 3.06
N ALA A 208 32.00 -25.85 4.32
CA ALA A 208 32.91 -26.85 4.94
C ALA A 208 32.21 -27.53 6.12
N HIS A 209 32.71 -28.67 6.56
CA HIS A 209 32.25 -29.29 7.80
C HIS A 209 32.63 -28.40 8.98
N SER A 210 31.70 -28.13 9.91
CA SER A 210 31.94 -27.22 11.06
C SER A 210 33.13 -27.63 11.94
N ALA A 211 33.43 -28.93 12.03
CA ALA A 211 34.62 -29.44 12.72
C ALA A 211 35.95 -29.13 11.99
N ARG A 212 35.90 -28.58 10.75
CA ARG A 212 37.03 -28.17 9.95
C ARG A 212 36.82 -26.76 9.39
N ALA A 213 36.40 -25.84 10.27
CA ALA A 213 36.00 -24.49 9.90
C ALA A 213 37.06 -23.71 9.12
N TRP A 214 38.35 -24.01 9.32
CA TRP A 214 39.48 -23.42 8.59
C TRP A 214 39.49 -23.73 7.07
N MET A 215 38.68 -24.67 6.61
CA MET A 215 38.55 -25.01 5.18
C MET A 215 37.41 -24.24 4.50
N GLY A 216 36.60 -23.50 5.26
CA GLY A 216 35.45 -22.75 4.74
C GLY A 216 35.55 -21.26 5.02
N HIS A 217 34.56 -20.52 4.50
CA HIS A 217 34.30 -19.12 4.81
C HIS A 217 32.83 -18.96 5.12
N ASN A 218 32.51 -18.34 6.28
CA ASN A 218 31.15 -18.28 6.80
C ASN A 218 30.42 -17.04 6.33
N ALA A 219 29.52 -17.15 5.35
CA ALA A 219 28.72 -16.06 4.82
C ALA A 219 27.79 -15.41 5.88
N ILE A 220 27.31 -16.17 6.90
CA ILE A 220 26.51 -15.58 7.98
C ILE A 220 27.36 -14.63 8.83
N HIS A 221 28.65 -14.91 9.04
CA HIS A 221 29.50 -14.02 9.79
C HIS A 221 29.74 -12.69 9.05
N ASP A 222 29.75 -12.69 7.72
CA ASP A 222 29.89 -11.47 6.91
C ASP A 222 28.65 -10.57 7.01
N ALA A 223 27.49 -11.10 7.41
CA ALA A 223 26.30 -10.31 7.68
C ALA A 223 26.51 -9.25 8.76
N ALA A 224 27.49 -9.44 9.67
CA ALA A 224 27.81 -8.48 10.70
C ALA A 224 28.18 -7.10 10.12
N GLU A 225 28.93 -7.05 9.01
CA GLU A 225 29.31 -5.77 8.37
C GLU A 225 28.08 -5.08 7.76
N VAL A 226 27.17 -5.83 7.11
CA VAL A 226 25.94 -5.28 6.57
C VAL A 226 25.05 -4.71 7.67
N LEU A 227 24.87 -5.47 8.77
CA LEU A 227 24.05 -5.04 9.90
C LEU A 227 24.68 -3.83 10.61
N ASN A 228 26.01 -3.75 10.70
CA ASN A 228 26.69 -2.59 11.25
C ASN A 228 26.45 -1.34 10.40
N ARG A 229 26.47 -1.43 9.08
CA ARG A 229 26.16 -0.30 8.19
C ARG A 229 24.71 0.15 8.32
N LEU A 230 23.77 -0.79 8.43
CA LEU A 230 22.36 -0.48 8.70
C LEU A 230 22.17 0.22 10.05
N ASN A 231 22.82 -0.27 11.10
CA ASN A 231 22.78 0.35 12.43
C ASN A 231 23.41 1.74 12.48
N ALA A 232 24.41 1.99 11.65
CA ALA A 232 25.10 3.28 11.57
C ALA A 232 24.39 4.27 10.62
N TYR A 233 23.38 3.82 9.87
CA TYR A 233 22.65 4.68 8.96
C TYR A 233 21.71 5.61 9.75
N GLU A 234 21.89 6.91 9.55
CA GLU A 234 21.04 7.92 10.16
C GLU A 234 19.86 8.23 9.22
N ASN A 235 18.67 7.83 9.65
CA ASN A 235 17.43 8.17 8.94
C ASN A 235 17.26 9.69 8.91
N LYS A 236 16.91 10.23 7.75
CA LYS A 236 16.70 11.66 7.56
C LYS A 236 15.23 12.02 7.66
N CYS A 237 14.98 13.23 8.15
CA CYS A 237 13.71 13.92 7.96
C CYS A 237 13.94 14.99 6.90
N VAL A 238 13.27 14.87 5.77
CA VAL A 238 13.41 15.77 4.62
C VAL A 238 12.14 16.58 4.44
N GLU A 239 12.28 17.90 4.32
CA GLU A 239 11.13 18.78 4.03
C GLU A 239 11.03 19.01 2.53
N VAL A 240 9.86 18.71 1.95
CA VAL A 240 9.52 18.98 0.56
C VAL A 240 8.18 19.72 0.53
N ASP A 241 8.15 20.90 -0.06
CA ASP A 241 6.97 21.75 -0.19
C ASP A 241 6.25 22.03 1.16
N GLY A 242 7.02 22.14 2.26
CA GLY A 242 6.51 22.38 3.61
C GLY A 242 5.99 21.13 4.33
N LEU A 243 6.19 19.95 3.77
CA LEU A 243 5.80 18.66 4.35
C LEU A 243 7.04 17.85 4.75
N ALA A 244 6.99 17.22 5.92
CA ALA A 244 8.10 16.46 6.47
C ALA A 244 7.98 14.97 6.10
N TYR A 245 9.03 14.42 5.46
CA TYR A 245 9.13 13.03 5.07
C TYR A 245 10.21 12.33 5.89
N GLN A 246 9.81 11.31 6.64
CA GLN A 246 10.74 10.48 7.41
C GLN A 246 11.28 9.35 6.52
N GLU A 247 12.59 9.35 6.25
CA GLU A 247 13.25 8.24 5.55
C GLU A 247 13.51 7.08 6.50
N GLY A 248 13.65 5.88 5.94
CA GLY A 248 13.97 4.69 6.72
C GLY A 248 14.72 3.64 5.92
N LEU A 249 15.79 3.08 6.49
CA LEU A 249 16.56 1.99 5.92
C LEU A 249 16.61 0.83 6.91
N ASN A 250 15.99 -0.32 6.57
CA ASN A 250 15.85 -1.43 7.49
C ASN A 250 16.08 -2.79 6.81
N ALA A 251 16.74 -3.70 7.52
CA ALA A 251 16.66 -5.12 7.20
C ALA A 251 15.31 -5.66 7.68
N THR A 252 14.58 -6.32 6.79
CA THR A 252 13.25 -6.89 7.09
C THR A 252 13.25 -8.41 7.16
N LEU A 253 14.19 -9.07 6.47
CA LEU A 253 14.39 -10.52 6.54
C LEU A 253 15.89 -10.83 6.50
N ILE A 254 16.29 -11.93 7.12
CA ILE A 254 17.62 -12.51 7.00
C ILE A 254 17.49 -14.04 6.94
N SER A 255 18.25 -14.65 6.03
CA SER A 255 18.32 -16.11 5.90
C SER A 255 19.73 -16.55 5.48
N GLY A 256 20.12 -17.78 5.84
CA GLY A 256 21.43 -18.30 5.46
C GLY A 256 21.68 -19.72 5.97
N GLY A 257 22.58 -20.42 5.26
CA GLY A 257 23.02 -21.76 5.59
C GLY A 257 22.02 -22.86 5.26
N ASN A 258 22.51 -24.11 5.22
CA ASN A 258 21.75 -25.28 4.81
C ASN A 258 21.74 -26.43 5.86
N GLY A 259 22.50 -26.31 6.94
CA GLY A 259 22.58 -27.37 7.93
C GLY A 259 23.39 -26.99 9.18
N THR A 260 23.12 -27.66 10.29
CA THR A 260 23.67 -27.30 11.62
C THR A 260 25.16 -27.65 11.80
N ASN A 261 25.72 -28.48 10.92
CA ASN A 261 27.12 -28.92 10.95
C ASN A 261 27.92 -28.50 9.73
N VAL A 262 27.41 -27.54 8.95
CA VAL A 262 28.03 -27.02 7.73
C VAL A 262 28.32 -25.52 7.93
N ILE A 263 29.55 -25.07 7.58
CA ILE A 263 29.85 -23.66 7.46
C ILE A 263 29.01 -23.08 6.30
N PRO A 264 28.18 -22.06 6.52
CA PRO A 264 27.32 -21.51 5.49
C PRO A 264 28.09 -20.87 4.34
N ASP A 265 27.74 -21.23 3.13
CA ASP A 265 28.30 -20.69 1.88
C ASP A 265 27.44 -19.56 1.29
N TRP A 266 26.29 -19.24 1.91
CA TRP A 266 25.44 -18.12 1.55
C TRP A 266 24.75 -17.51 2.77
N CYS A 267 24.48 -16.22 2.67
CA CYS A 267 23.56 -15.50 3.52
C CYS A 267 22.91 -14.37 2.71
N ARG A 268 21.66 -14.07 2.98
CA ARG A 268 20.86 -13.05 2.28
C ARG A 268 20.15 -12.18 3.30
N ILE A 269 20.25 -10.88 3.13
CA ILE A 269 19.58 -9.88 3.97
C ILE A 269 18.67 -9.06 3.05
N HIS A 270 17.37 -9.14 3.28
CA HIS A 270 16.38 -8.32 2.59
C HIS A 270 16.33 -6.93 3.22
N VAL A 271 16.55 -5.90 2.41
CA VAL A 271 16.59 -4.51 2.83
C VAL A 271 15.44 -3.73 2.19
N ASN A 272 14.76 -2.94 3.00
CA ASN A 272 13.74 -1.99 2.58
C ASN A 272 14.27 -0.57 2.85
N TYR A 273 14.33 0.25 1.80
CA TYR A 273 14.64 1.67 1.87
C TYR A 273 13.41 2.50 1.51
N ARG A 274 13.03 3.39 2.41
CA ARG A 274 11.99 4.40 2.19
C ARG A 274 12.66 5.75 2.08
N PHE A 275 12.50 6.42 0.93
CA PHE A 275 13.18 7.68 0.63
C PHE A 275 12.18 8.80 0.33
N ALA A 276 12.57 10.02 0.68
CA ALA A 276 11.73 11.20 0.47
C ALA A 276 11.63 11.57 -1.02
N PRO A 277 10.55 12.24 -1.45
CA PRO A 277 10.30 12.60 -2.85
C PRO A 277 11.21 13.74 -3.38
N ASP A 278 12.19 14.19 -2.59
CA ASP A 278 13.27 15.07 -3.04
C ASP A 278 14.29 14.36 -3.95
N LYS A 279 14.19 13.05 -4.08
CA LYS A 279 15.07 12.17 -4.86
C LYS A 279 14.31 11.41 -5.92
N THR A 280 14.92 11.26 -7.07
CA THR A 280 14.51 10.29 -8.07
C THR A 280 14.97 8.88 -7.69
N LEU A 281 14.36 7.86 -8.28
CA LEU A 281 14.79 6.46 -8.13
C LEU A 281 16.28 6.23 -8.44
N PRO A 282 16.86 6.78 -9.54
CA PRO A 282 18.30 6.67 -9.78
C PRO A 282 19.16 7.28 -8.68
N GLU A 283 18.76 8.42 -8.11
CA GLU A 283 19.50 9.06 -7.02
C GLU A 283 19.41 8.27 -5.72
N ALA A 284 18.21 7.74 -5.38
CA ALA A 284 18.03 6.85 -4.25
C ALA A 284 18.86 5.57 -4.38
N LYS A 285 18.91 4.99 -5.58
CA LYS A 285 19.72 3.83 -5.91
C LYS A 285 21.22 4.12 -5.75
N ALA A 286 21.68 5.28 -6.25
CA ALA A 286 23.06 5.69 -6.11
C ALA A 286 23.49 5.85 -4.65
N LEU A 287 22.61 6.33 -3.77
CA LEU A 287 22.87 6.42 -2.33
C LEU A 287 23.06 5.05 -1.68
N MET A 288 22.35 4.03 -2.14
CA MET A 288 22.42 2.68 -1.58
C MET A 288 23.58 1.86 -2.14
N MET A 289 23.81 1.91 -3.46
CA MET A 289 24.71 0.96 -4.16
C MET A 289 25.65 1.58 -5.21
N GLY A 290 25.68 2.92 -5.33
CA GLY A 290 26.47 3.64 -6.33
C GLY A 290 25.67 3.93 -7.61
N ALA A 291 26.17 4.92 -8.37
CA ALA A 291 25.48 5.42 -9.57
C ALA A 291 25.54 4.45 -10.76
N ASP A 292 26.59 3.65 -10.84
CA ASP A 292 26.78 2.69 -11.93
C ASP A 292 26.42 1.28 -11.50
N ALA A 293 25.78 0.52 -12.41
CA ALA A 293 25.65 -0.92 -12.23
C ALA A 293 27.04 -1.53 -12.22
N GLY A 294 27.45 -2.08 -11.07
CA GLY A 294 28.72 -2.80 -10.94
C GLY A 294 28.74 -4.08 -11.78
N ALA A 295 29.84 -4.82 -11.66
CA ALA A 295 29.97 -6.11 -12.36
C ALA A 295 28.80 -7.04 -12.00
N GLU A 296 28.20 -7.65 -13.03
CA GLU A 296 27.23 -8.72 -12.83
C GLU A 296 27.94 -9.93 -12.22
N LEU A 297 27.43 -10.40 -11.09
CA LEU A 297 27.98 -11.54 -10.35
C LEU A 297 27.26 -12.86 -10.69
N GLY A 298 26.19 -12.80 -11.51
CA GLY A 298 25.30 -13.89 -11.89
C GLY A 298 23.98 -13.86 -11.14
N ASN A 299 22.97 -14.57 -11.67
CA ASN A 299 21.61 -14.69 -11.08
C ASN A 299 20.90 -13.34 -10.79
N GLY A 300 21.20 -12.29 -11.57
CA GLY A 300 20.63 -10.95 -11.33
C GLY A 300 21.30 -10.15 -10.21
N GLU A 301 22.40 -10.66 -9.66
CA GLU A 301 23.21 -10.00 -8.63
C GLU A 301 24.24 -9.08 -9.27
N HIS A 302 24.35 -7.84 -8.78
CA HIS A 302 25.33 -6.84 -9.20
C HIS A 302 26.16 -6.36 -8.02
N LYS A 303 27.46 -6.12 -8.22
CA LYS A 303 28.31 -5.59 -7.19
C LYS A 303 28.05 -4.10 -7.00
N ALA A 304 27.72 -3.67 -5.78
CA ALA A 304 27.58 -2.26 -5.44
C ALA A 304 28.92 -1.53 -5.59
N THR A 305 28.93 -0.44 -6.36
CA THR A 305 30.14 0.36 -6.69
C THR A 305 30.34 1.56 -5.76
N GLY A 306 29.37 1.83 -4.89
CA GLY A 306 29.38 2.92 -3.93
C GLY A 306 28.20 2.85 -2.98
N GLY A 307 27.97 3.95 -2.25
CA GLY A 307 26.83 4.08 -1.34
C GLY A 307 26.96 3.24 -0.06
N VAL A 308 25.82 3.05 0.61
CA VAL A 308 25.77 2.35 1.91
C VAL A 308 26.31 0.92 1.81
N PHE A 309 26.04 0.25 0.69
CA PHE A 309 26.37 -1.16 0.49
C PHE A 309 27.54 -1.39 -0.48
N GLU A 310 28.43 -0.39 -0.64
CA GLU A 310 29.63 -0.53 -1.47
C GLU A 310 30.38 -1.84 -1.19
N GLY A 311 30.69 -2.56 -2.27
CA GLY A 311 31.45 -3.80 -2.25
C GLY A 311 30.64 -5.08 -2.09
N PHE A 312 29.35 -4.98 -1.68
CA PHE A 312 28.45 -6.13 -1.57
C PHE A 312 27.75 -6.47 -2.90
N GLY A 313 27.33 -7.74 -3.03
CA GLY A 313 26.41 -8.18 -4.07
C GLY A 313 24.99 -7.74 -3.76
N ILE A 314 24.30 -7.15 -4.73
CA ILE A 314 22.93 -6.63 -4.60
C ILE A 314 22.06 -7.27 -5.67
N GLU A 315 20.92 -7.82 -5.25
CA GLU A 315 19.85 -8.30 -6.12
C GLU A 315 18.61 -7.41 -5.92
N MET A 316 18.24 -6.62 -6.92
CA MET A 316 17.06 -5.77 -6.87
C MET A 316 15.79 -6.63 -6.84
N LYS A 317 14.79 -6.22 -6.04
CA LYS A 317 13.49 -6.89 -5.94
C LYS A 317 12.39 -6.03 -6.54
N ASP A 318 12.18 -4.84 -5.98
CA ASP A 318 11.26 -3.87 -6.54
C ASP A 318 11.68 -2.43 -6.21
N GLU A 319 11.15 -1.47 -6.96
CA GLU A 319 11.38 -0.03 -6.77
C GLU A 319 10.17 0.77 -7.29
N SER A 320 9.71 1.78 -6.52
CA SER A 320 8.59 2.65 -6.86
C SER A 320 8.69 4.03 -6.19
#